data_fef20927c99d78b0f71a43db226d0e33
#
_entry.id   fef20927c99d78b0f71a43db226d0e33
#
_cell.length_a   1.000
_cell.length_b   1.000
_cell.length_c   1.000
_cell.angle_alpha   90.00
_cell.angle_beta   90.00
_cell.angle_gamma   90.00
#
_symmetry.space_group_name_H-M   'P 1'
#
loop_
_entity.id
_entity.type
_entity.pdbx_description
1 polymer ?
#
loop_
_entity_poly.entity_id
_entity_poly.type
_entity_poly.pdbx_seq_one_letter_code
_entity_poly.pdbx_strand_id
1 'polypeptide(L)'
;MKEKIKEYKPQITIFFVEAVCMILELCSSYLLYPYFGNSNSIWIAIITVILLSNCLGNLLGGRICTKARETRKNYSGTIFFLIAAGISLILGLNELVIYVVQKLPLSNNIGAFLCSLILFLPCEMLLGTIPPQIMYHESEKKDYNAKKTGLIYALSTMGGLFGTAFGGFVLIPHIGCKYIIILCVAIILFFAFIYEPKFWKKAKNVVCLIVSIGVVLTMVTYKQSSNWLNEDYGNIKVDSQYNRIIVQNGYHGKDKVRDMLMASGYESSTYLEKDKRNDLVFEYLKTLDSNVYK
;
A
#
# COMPACT_ATOMS: atom_id res chain seq x y z
N MET A 1 4.73 -8.23 35.59
CA MET A 1 4.18 -7.56 34.39
C MET A 1 5.17 -7.56 33.21
N LYS A 2 6.45 -7.16 33.38
CA LYS A 2 7.46 -7.17 32.31
C LYS A 2 7.77 -8.57 31.71
N GLU A 3 7.74 -9.63 32.50
CA GLU A 3 7.97 -11.00 32.01
C GLU A 3 6.81 -11.50 31.14
N LYS A 4 5.56 -11.26 31.53
CA LYS A 4 4.38 -11.61 30.73
C LYS A 4 4.36 -10.89 29.38
N ILE A 5 4.73 -9.60 29.34
CA ILE A 5 4.82 -8.83 28.09
C ILE A 5 5.88 -9.44 27.16
N LYS A 6 6.99 -9.92 27.71
CA LYS A 6 8.05 -10.57 26.92
C LYS A 6 7.61 -11.90 26.34
N GLU A 7 6.72 -12.60 27.00
CA GLU A 7 6.16 -13.88 26.57
C GLU A 7 5.19 -13.71 25.39
N TYR A 8 4.32 -12.69 25.41
CA TYR A 8 3.33 -12.44 24.36
C TYR A 8 3.86 -11.57 23.20
N LYS A 9 5.08 -11.06 23.29
CA LYS A 9 5.68 -10.19 22.28
C LYS A 9 5.65 -10.80 20.87
N PRO A 10 6.04 -12.08 20.62
CA PRO A 10 5.99 -12.67 19.29
C PRO A 10 4.58 -12.80 18.73
N GLN A 11 3.61 -13.17 19.56
CA GLN A 11 2.21 -13.35 19.20
C GLN A 11 1.58 -12.03 18.76
N ILE A 12 1.83 -10.96 19.51
CA ILE A 12 1.36 -9.61 19.17
C ILE A 12 2.03 -9.13 17.88
N THR A 13 3.33 -9.40 17.74
CA THR A 13 4.08 -8.98 16.55
C THR A 13 3.54 -9.62 15.29
N ILE A 14 3.31 -10.95 15.30
CA ILE A 14 2.83 -11.66 14.10
C ILE A 14 1.45 -11.17 13.70
N PHE A 15 0.56 -10.93 14.66
CA PHE A 15 -0.77 -10.40 14.41
C PHE A 15 -0.72 -9.05 13.67
N PHE A 16 0.07 -8.10 14.17
CA PHE A 16 0.14 -6.77 13.56
C PHE A 16 0.92 -6.76 12.24
N VAL A 17 1.93 -7.60 12.08
CA VAL A 17 2.68 -7.71 10.82
C VAL A 17 1.77 -8.23 9.71
N GLU A 18 0.99 -9.29 9.98
CA GLU A 18 0.03 -9.81 9.01
C GLU A 18 -1.12 -8.84 8.74
N ALA A 19 -1.57 -8.10 9.76
CA ALA A 19 -2.55 -7.03 9.56
C ALA A 19 -2.01 -5.94 8.62
N VAL A 20 -0.76 -5.50 8.81
CA VAL A 20 -0.10 -4.52 7.94
C VAL A 20 0.06 -5.06 6.52
N CYS A 21 0.47 -6.33 6.35
CA CYS A 21 0.59 -6.97 5.05
C CYS A 21 -0.73 -6.90 4.26
N MET A 22 -1.84 -7.32 4.86
CA MET A 22 -3.16 -7.30 4.22
C MET A 22 -3.68 -5.88 3.97
N ILE A 23 -3.39 -4.93 4.85
CA ILE A 23 -3.74 -3.52 4.64
C ILE A 23 -2.97 -2.95 3.44
N LEU A 24 -1.68 -3.25 3.30
CA LEU A 24 -0.87 -2.81 2.16
C LEU A 24 -1.34 -3.45 0.85
N GLU A 25 -1.78 -4.71 0.87
CA GLU A 25 -2.39 -5.37 -0.28
C GLU A 25 -3.62 -4.60 -0.77
N LEU A 26 -4.54 -4.23 0.13
CA LEU A 26 -5.69 -3.41 -0.22
C LEU A 26 -5.27 -2.04 -0.76
N CYS A 27 -4.33 -1.36 -0.09
CA CYS A 27 -3.83 -0.06 -0.52
C CYS A 27 -3.17 -0.11 -1.90
N SER A 28 -2.52 -1.23 -2.26
CA SER A 28 -1.87 -1.38 -3.57
C SER A 28 -2.86 -1.26 -4.72
N SER A 29 -4.03 -1.86 -4.58
CA SER A 29 -5.11 -1.76 -5.55
C SER A 29 -5.58 -0.31 -5.71
N TYR A 30 -5.85 0.38 -4.60
CA TYR A 30 -6.29 1.78 -4.61
C TYR A 30 -5.25 2.75 -5.18
N LEU A 31 -3.95 2.45 -5.06
CA LEU A 31 -2.88 3.26 -5.64
C LEU A 31 -2.79 3.09 -7.16
N LEU A 32 -3.06 1.89 -7.68
CA LEU A 32 -2.89 1.57 -9.09
C LEU A 32 -4.15 1.76 -9.94
N TYR A 33 -5.35 1.57 -9.39
CA TYR A 33 -6.61 1.69 -10.11
C TYR A 33 -6.81 3.01 -10.86
N PRO A 34 -6.45 4.19 -10.31
CA PRO A 34 -6.64 5.45 -11.03
C PRO A 34 -5.86 5.55 -12.34
N TYR A 35 -4.83 4.72 -12.52
CA TYR A 35 -3.91 4.79 -13.65
C TYR A 35 -4.07 3.65 -14.65
N PHE A 36 -4.45 2.46 -14.17
CA PHE A 36 -4.55 1.26 -15.00
C PHE A 36 -5.99 0.74 -15.16
N GLY A 37 -6.93 1.31 -14.42
CA GLY A 37 -8.33 0.88 -14.40
C GLY A 37 -8.63 -0.15 -13.30
N ASN A 38 -9.94 -0.42 -13.13
CA ASN A 38 -10.44 -1.34 -12.12
C ASN A 38 -11.00 -2.60 -12.82
N SER A 39 -10.11 -3.46 -13.30
CA SER A 39 -10.48 -4.73 -13.93
C SER A 39 -9.99 -5.92 -13.12
N ASN A 40 -10.67 -7.07 -13.26
CA ASN A 40 -10.24 -8.32 -12.64
C ASN A 40 -8.81 -8.71 -13.01
N SER A 41 -8.36 -8.43 -14.23
CA SER A 41 -7.01 -8.72 -14.70
C SER A 41 -5.94 -7.94 -13.92
N ILE A 42 -6.23 -6.68 -13.59
CA ILE A 42 -5.33 -5.83 -12.78
C ILE A 42 -5.28 -6.34 -11.33
N TRP A 43 -6.44 -6.71 -10.77
CA TRP A 43 -6.53 -7.35 -9.46
C TRP A 43 -5.67 -8.62 -9.38
N ILE A 44 -5.82 -9.50 -10.37
CA ILE A 44 -5.04 -10.74 -10.47
C ILE A 44 -3.54 -10.44 -10.54
N ALA A 45 -3.13 -9.44 -11.33
CA ALA A 45 -1.74 -9.04 -11.46
C ALA A 45 -1.15 -8.60 -10.10
N ILE A 46 -1.87 -7.76 -9.34
CA ILE A 46 -1.45 -7.27 -8.03
C ILE A 46 -1.33 -8.43 -7.04
N ILE A 47 -2.37 -9.26 -6.89
CA ILE A 47 -2.37 -10.40 -5.97
C ILE A 47 -1.24 -11.37 -6.30
N THR A 48 -1.00 -11.64 -7.58
CA THR A 48 0.09 -12.53 -8.01
C THR A 48 1.44 -12.04 -7.53
N VAL A 49 1.73 -10.73 -7.63
CA VAL A 49 2.98 -10.15 -7.16
C VAL A 49 3.08 -10.25 -5.63
N ILE A 50 2.01 -9.99 -4.89
CA ILE A 50 2.01 -10.04 -3.43
C ILE A 50 2.23 -11.47 -2.92
N LEU A 51 1.52 -12.45 -3.49
CA LEU A 51 1.71 -13.86 -3.14
C LEU A 51 3.13 -14.34 -3.48
N LEU A 52 3.68 -13.93 -4.63
CA LEU A 52 5.07 -14.21 -4.98
C LEU A 52 6.04 -13.59 -3.98
N SER A 53 5.78 -12.34 -3.57
CA SER A 53 6.60 -11.63 -2.58
C SER A 53 6.61 -12.35 -1.25
N ASN A 54 5.45 -12.78 -0.76
CA ASN A 54 5.31 -13.55 0.47
C ASN A 54 6.05 -14.90 0.39
N CYS A 55 5.94 -15.60 -0.74
CA CYS A 55 6.67 -16.85 -0.98
C CYS A 55 8.19 -16.62 -0.88
N LEU A 56 8.71 -15.65 -1.62
CA LEU A 56 10.13 -15.28 -1.59
C LEU A 56 10.56 -14.79 -0.20
N GLY A 57 9.71 -14.06 0.49
CA GLY A 57 9.93 -13.57 1.84
C GLY A 57 10.09 -14.71 2.83
N ASN A 58 9.20 -15.71 2.81
CA ASN A 58 9.30 -16.89 3.66
C ASN A 58 10.59 -17.67 3.43
N LEU A 59 11.00 -17.84 2.16
CA LEU A 59 12.26 -18.51 1.82
C LEU A 59 13.48 -17.73 2.35
N LEU A 60 13.48 -16.40 2.19
CA LEU A 60 14.54 -15.55 2.71
C LEU A 60 14.56 -15.53 4.24
N GLY A 61 13.40 -15.48 4.89
CA GLY A 61 13.27 -15.56 6.34
C GLY A 61 13.90 -16.81 6.91
N GLY A 62 13.66 -17.96 6.30
CA GLY A 62 14.30 -19.21 6.65
C GLY A 62 15.83 -19.17 6.53
N ARG A 63 16.36 -18.61 5.43
CA ARG A 63 17.81 -18.42 5.24
C ARG A 63 18.43 -17.48 6.27
N ILE A 64 17.71 -16.38 6.61
CA ILE A 64 18.15 -15.44 7.65
C ILE A 64 18.24 -16.13 9.00
N CYS A 65 17.28 -16.99 9.35
CA CYS A 65 17.31 -17.77 10.60
C CYS A 65 18.52 -18.70 10.66
N THR A 66 18.81 -19.43 9.59
CA THR A 66 20.00 -20.29 9.51
C THR A 66 21.28 -19.48 9.72
N LYS A 67 21.43 -18.35 9.03
CA LYS A 67 22.59 -17.47 9.16
C LYS A 67 22.66 -16.80 10.55
N ALA A 68 21.52 -16.45 11.16
CA ALA A 68 21.45 -15.91 12.50
C ALA A 68 21.96 -16.93 13.54
N ARG A 69 21.60 -18.21 13.37
CA ARG A 69 22.10 -19.31 14.21
C ARG A 69 23.61 -19.46 14.12
N GLU A 70 24.16 -19.47 12.91
CA GLU A 70 25.61 -19.59 12.69
C GLU A 70 26.40 -18.41 13.26
N THR A 71 25.90 -17.20 13.06
CA THR A 71 26.60 -15.97 13.46
C THR A 71 26.25 -15.48 14.88
N ARG A 72 25.28 -16.09 15.56
CA ARG A 72 24.69 -15.67 16.84
C ARG A 72 24.23 -14.21 16.84
N LYS A 73 23.83 -13.69 15.68
CA LYS A 73 23.35 -12.30 15.51
C LYS A 73 21.85 -12.31 15.32
N ASN A 74 21.17 -11.38 16.00
CA ASN A 74 19.74 -11.15 15.78
C ASN A 74 19.57 -10.07 14.70
N TYR A 75 18.88 -10.39 13.60
CA TYR A 75 18.62 -9.49 12.49
C TYR A 75 17.21 -8.89 12.51
N SER A 76 16.30 -9.43 13.34
CA SER A 76 14.88 -9.05 13.33
C SER A 76 14.65 -7.55 13.47
N GLY A 77 15.35 -6.89 14.38
CA GLY A 77 15.20 -5.44 14.57
C GLY A 77 15.61 -4.63 13.35
N THR A 78 16.72 -4.97 12.70
CA THR A 78 17.17 -4.29 11.47
C THR A 78 16.19 -4.50 10.32
N ILE A 79 15.56 -5.66 10.23
CA ILE A 79 14.57 -5.97 9.20
C ILE A 79 13.34 -5.09 9.35
N PHE A 80 12.84 -4.85 10.56
CA PHE A 80 11.73 -3.92 10.80
C PHE A 80 12.04 -2.50 10.32
N PHE A 81 13.27 -1.99 10.54
CA PHE A 81 13.67 -0.69 10.00
C PHE A 81 13.71 -0.68 8.47
N LEU A 82 14.16 -1.76 7.83
CA LEU A 82 14.15 -1.91 6.37
C LEU A 82 12.72 -1.96 5.83
N ILE A 83 11.82 -2.67 6.49
CA ILE A 83 10.39 -2.73 6.11
C ILE A 83 9.79 -1.32 6.18
N ALA A 84 9.99 -0.60 7.29
CA ALA A 84 9.47 0.75 7.44
C ALA A 84 9.97 1.71 6.34
N ALA A 85 11.27 1.63 5.99
CA ALA A 85 11.83 2.38 4.89
C ALA A 85 11.21 1.97 3.54
N GLY A 86 11.03 0.65 3.30
CA GLY A 86 10.38 0.12 2.10
C GLY A 86 8.95 0.62 1.94
N ILE A 87 8.13 0.54 3.00
CA ILE A 87 6.75 1.07 2.97
C ILE A 87 6.74 2.57 2.72
N SER A 88 7.66 3.32 3.32
CA SER A 88 7.76 4.76 3.08
C SER A 88 8.12 5.08 1.63
N LEU A 89 9.03 4.29 1.02
CA LEU A 89 9.42 4.46 -0.38
C LEU A 89 8.27 4.19 -1.35
N ILE A 90 7.30 3.34 -1.01
CA ILE A 90 6.07 3.20 -1.81
C ILE A 90 5.39 4.56 -1.97
N LEU A 91 5.23 5.31 -0.87
CA LEU A 91 4.64 6.65 -0.91
C LEU A 91 5.45 7.64 -1.75
N GLY A 92 6.78 7.60 -1.63
CA GLY A 92 7.65 8.54 -2.31
C GLY A 92 7.84 8.26 -3.80
N LEU A 93 7.76 7.00 -4.20
CA LEU A 93 8.09 6.57 -5.57
C LEU A 93 6.88 6.20 -6.43
N ASN A 94 5.69 6.05 -5.84
CA ASN A 94 4.51 5.57 -6.56
C ASN A 94 4.22 6.39 -7.82
N GLU A 95 4.17 7.71 -7.72
CA GLU A 95 3.86 8.59 -8.87
C GLU A 95 4.95 8.53 -9.94
N LEU A 96 6.23 8.47 -9.53
CA LEU A 96 7.35 8.36 -10.46
C LEU A 96 7.34 7.03 -11.21
N VAL A 97 7.17 5.92 -10.49
CA VAL A 97 7.16 4.57 -11.09
C VAL A 97 5.99 4.43 -12.06
N ILE A 98 4.79 4.86 -11.64
CA ILE A 98 3.60 4.83 -12.49
C ILE A 98 3.81 5.67 -13.74
N TYR A 99 4.32 6.90 -13.60
CA TYR A 99 4.60 7.79 -14.75
C TYR A 99 5.58 7.16 -15.74
N VAL A 100 6.65 6.55 -15.26
CA VAL A 100 7.65 5.90 -16.13
C VAL A 100 7.03 4.69 -16.84
N VAL A 101 6.28 3.85 -16.13
CA VAL A 101 5.66 2.66 -16.70
C VAL A 101 4.57 3.01 -17.72
N GLN A 102 3.80 4.06 -17.48
CA GLN A 102 2.77 4.52 -18.44
C GLN A 102 3.35 5.06 -19.75
N LYS A 103 4.62 5.48 -19.77
CA LYS A 103 5.30 5.88 -21.02
C LYS A 103 5.78 4.71 -21.86
N LEU A 104 5.81 3.52 -21.31
CA LEU A 104 6.16 2.33 -22.07
C LEU A 104 4.98 1.86 -22.91
N PRO A 105 5.20 1.34 -24.14
CA PRO A 105 4.12 0.83 -25.00
C PRO A 105 3.62 -0.53 -24.50
N LEU A 106 3.04 -0.56 -23.29
CA LEU A 106 2.58 -1.78 -22.63
C LEU A 106 1.08 -1.75 -22.45
N SER A 107 0.47 -2.93 -22.41
CA SER A 107 -0.95 -3.04 -22.00
C SER A 107 -1.13 -2.67 -20.52
N ASN A 108 -2.32 -2.19 -20.14
CA ASN A 108 -2.62 -1.82 -18.77
C ASN A 108 -2.34 -2.94 -17.76
N ASN A 109 -2.60 -4.20 -18.13
CA ASN A 109 -2.34 -5.35 -17.27
C ASN A 109 -0.86 -5.56 -16.99
N ILE A 110 -0.01 -5.45 -18.03
CA ILE A 110 1.45 -5.57 -17.88
C ILE A 110 2.00 -4.36 -17.12
N GLY A 111 1.48 -3.16 -17.39
CA GLY A 111 1.86 -1.95 -16.66
C GLY A 111 1.56 -2.06 -15.16
N ALA A 112 0.35 -2.50 -14.79
CA ALA A 112 -0.02 -2.73 -13.40
C ALA A 112 0.84 -3.80 -12.72
N PHE A 113 1.13 -4.90 -13.43
CA PHE A 113 2.02 -5.96 -12.93
C PHE A 113 3.43 -5.43 -12.65
N LEU A 114 4.01 -4.67 -13.57
CA LEU A 114 5.35 -4.09 -13.40
C LEU A 114 5.39 -3.05 -12.28
N CYS A 115 4.39 -2.17 -12.18
CA CYS A 115 4.29 -1.22 -11.08
C CYS A 115 4.19 -1.96 -9.74
N SER A 116 3.35 -3.00 -9.64
CA SER A 116 3.23 -3.81 -8.44
C SER A 116 4.55 -4.48 -8.07
N LEU A 117 5.25 -5.03 -9.06
CA LEU A 117 6.53 -5.69 -8.86
C LEU A 117 7.62 -4.73 -8.36
N ILE A 118 7.67 -3.51 -8.88
CA ILE A 118 8.68 -2.53 -8.48
C ILE A 118 8.36 -1.94 -7.10
N LEU A 119 7.09 -1.60 -6.84
CA LEU A 119 6.70 -0.89 -5.64
C LEU A 119 6.48 -1.82 -4.44
N PHE A 120 5.78 -2.94 -4.63
CA PHE A 120 5.31 -3.76 -3.52
C PHE A 120 6.17 -4.99 -3.26
N LEU A 121 6.76 -5.62 -4.30
CA LEU A 121 7.53 -6.85 -4.10
C LEU A 121 8.65 -6.70 -3.06
N PRO A 122 9.50 -5.67 -3.07
CA PRO A 122 10.60 -5.57 -2.10
C PRO A 122 10.11 -5.45 -0.66
N CYS A 123 9.03 -4.70 -0.45
CA CYS A 123 8.46 -4.45 0.87
C CYS A 123 7.73 -5.68 1.41
N GLU A 124 6.84 -6.27 0.62
CA GLU A 124 6.07 -7.46 0.98
C GLU A 124 6.98 -8.68 1.20
N MET A 125 8.04 -8.79 0.41
CA MET A 125 9.06 -9.82 0.59
C MET A 125 9.77 -9.66 1.95
N LEU A 126 10.08 -8.44 2.38
CA LEU A 126 10.66 -8.20 3.70
C LEU A 126 9.66 -8.51 4.82
N LEU A 127 8.38 -8.13 4.69
CA LEU A 127 7.31 -8.50 5.63
C LEU A 127 7.18 -10.02 5.75
N GLY A 128 7.19 -10.74 4.64
CA GLY A 128 7.15 -12.19 4.60
C GLY A 128 8.34 -12.88 5.28
N THR A 129 9.44 -12.15 5.59
CA THR A 129 10.55 -12.75 6.36
C THR A 129 10.25 -12.87 7.85
N ILE A 130 9.26 -12.15 8.37
CA ILE A 130 9.01 -12.07 9.82
C ILE A 130 8.39 -13.35 10.39
N PRO A 131 7.35 -13.98 9.78
CA PRO A 131 6.78 -15.22 10.29
C PRO A 131 7.80 -16.34 10.55
N PRO A 132 8.68 -16.70 9.60
CA PRO A 132 9.70 -17.72 9.86
C PRO A 132 10.64 -17.35 11.00
N GLN A 133 11.00 -16.08 11.16
CA GLN A 133 11.88 -15.63 12.24
C GLN A 133 11.19 -15.76 13.61
N ILE A 134 9.92 -15.42 13.71
CA ILE A 134 9.14 -15.59 14.94
C ILE A 134 9.03 -17.08 15.29
N MET A 135 8.70 -17.90 14.30
CA MET A 135 8.62 -19.36 14.50
C MET A 135 9.95 -19.94 14.96
N TYR A 136 11.05 -19.52 14.34
CA TYR A 136 12.39 -19.97 14.73
C TYR A 136 12.73 -19.60 16.19
N HIS A 137 12.50 -18.34 16.58
CA HIS A 137 12.76 -17.90 17.96
C HIS A 137 11.87 -18.60 19.00
N GLU A 138 10.62 -18.91 18.65
CA GLU A 138 9.75 -19.67 19.54
C GLU A 138 10.17 -21.13 19.63
N SER A 139 10.64 -21.73 18.53
CA SER A 139 11.09 -23.13 18.50
C SER A 139 12.35 -23.39 19.36
N GLU A 140 13.15 -22.38 19.63
CA GLU A 140 14.31 -22.50 20.51
C GLU A 140 13.95 -22.55 22.02
N LYS A 141 12.71 -22.27 22.39
CA LYS A 141 12.25 -22.32 23.78
C LYS A 141 11.99 -23.75 24.23
N LYS A 142 12.36 -24.08 25.48
CA LYS A 142 12.24 -25.44 26.04
C LYS A 142 10.80 -25.97 26.07
N ASP A 143 9.81 -25.10 26.17
CA ASP A 143 8.39 -25.41 26.27
C ASP A 143 7.67 -25.31 24.92
N TYR A 144 8.41 -25.26 23.81
CA TYR A 144 7.84 -25.23 22.45
C TYR A 144 7.16 -26.57 22.13
N ASN A 145 5.97 -26.48 21.56
CA ASN A 145 5.18 -27.64 21.16
C ASN A 145 4.23 -27.31 20.00
N ALA A 146 3.57 -28.32 19.44
CA ALA A 146 2.64 -28.15 18.32
C ALA A 146 1.49 -27.18 18.64
N LYS A 147 1.04 -27.08 19.90
CA LYS A 147 0.00 -26.13 20.32
C LYS A 147 0.46 -24.68 20.15
N LYS A 148 1.72 -24.36 20.51
CA LYS A 148 2.30 -23.01 20.31
C LYS A 148 2.47 -22.69 18.84
N THR A 149 2.87 -23.65 18.03
CA THR A 149 2.92 -23.50 16.56
C THR A 149 1.55 -23.15 16.01
N GLY A 150 0.52 -23.94 16.36
CA GLY A 150 -0.85 -23.68 15.94
C GLY A 150 -1.37 -22.30 16.38
N LEU A 151 -1.04 -21.88 17.62
CA LEU A 151 -1.43 -20.55 18.12
C LEU A 151 -0.80 -19.43 17.28
N ILE A 152 0.48 -19.52 16.91
CA ILE A 152 1.16 -18.52 16.09
C ILE A 152 0.51 -18.42 14.71
N TYR A 153 0.23 -19.54 14.06
CA TYR A 153 -0.48 -19.56 12.77
C TYR A 153 -1.89 -18.99 12.88
N ALA A 154 -2.62 -19.33 13.93
CA ALA A 154 -3.96 -18.80 14.16
C ALA A 154 -3.93 -17.28 14.34
N LEU A 155 -2.98 -16.75 15.13
CA LEU A 155 -2.82 -15.32 15.34
C LEU A 155 -2.36 -14.57 14.06
N SER A 156 -1.50 -15.18 13.24
CA SER A 156 -1.13 -14.69 11.92
C SER A 156 -2.39 -14.53 11.04
N THR A 157 -3.17 -15.60 10.90
CA THR A 157 -4.41 -15.57 10.11
C THR A 157 -5.44 -14.57 10.67
N MET A 158 -5.60 -14.50 12.00
CA MET A 158 -6.48 -13.51 12.63
C MET A 158 -6.00 -12.08 12.40
N GLY A 159 -4.68 -11.84 12.40
CA GLY A 159 -4.09 -10.55 12.05
C GLY A 159 -4.42 -10.15 10.61
N GLY A 160 -4.25 -11.07 9.67
CA GLY A 160 -4.64 -10.87 8.28
C GLY A 160 -6.13 -10.58 8.10
N LEU A 161 -6.99 -11.39 8.72
CA LEU A 161 -8.44 -11.18 8.71
C LEU A 161 -8.83 -9.80 9.28
N PHE A 162 -8.25 -9.43 10.42
CA PHE A 162 -8.48 -8.12 11.03
C PHE A 162 -7.98 -7.00 10.11
N GLY A 163 -6.78 -7.12 9.54
CA GLY A 163 -6.20 -6.16 8.61
C GLY A 163 -7.08 -5.95 7.38
N THR A 164 -7.58 -7.03 6.78
CA THR A 164 -8.50 -6.96 5.64
C THR A 164 -9.81 -6.30 6.01
N ALA A 165 -10.47 -6.75 7.07
CA ALA A 165 -11.78 -6.25 7.47
C ALA A 165 -11.69 -4.80 7.97
N PHE A 166 -10.79 -4.50 8.89
CA PHE A 166 -10.62 -3.17 9.44
C PHE A 166 -10.04 -2.19 8.42
N GLY A 167 -9.05 -2.65 7.62
CA GLY A 167 -8.48 -1.88 6.50
C GLY A 167 -9.53 -1.51 5.46
N GLY A 168 -10.28 -2.50 4.96
CA GLY A 168 -11.25 -2.31 3.90
C GLY A 168 -12.51 -1.57 4.32
N PHE A 169 -13.13 -1.94 5.46
CA PHE A 169 -14.41 -1.37 5.86
C PHE A 169 -14.28 -0.07 6.68
N VAL A 170 -13.16 0.12 7.39
CA VAL A 170 -13.01 1.26 8.30
C VAL A 170 -11.94 2.23 7.81
N LEU A 171 -10.70 1.78 7.60
CA LEU A 171 -9.61 2.71 7.32
C LEU A 171 -9.72 3.36 5.93
N ILE A 172 -9.89 2.58 4.88
CA ILE A 172 -9.93 3.09 3.50
C ILE A 172 -11.05 4.11 3.30
N PRO A 173 -12.31 3.86 3.74
CA PRO A 173 -13.39 4.82 3.54
C PRO A 173 -13.22 6.14 4.29
N HIS A 174 -12.52 6.14 5.44
CA HIS A 174 -12.48 7.32 6.33
C HIS A 174 -11.17 8.10 6.26
N ILE A 175 -10.04 7.42 5.96
CA ILE A 175 -8.71 8.03 6.12
C ILE A 175 -8.00 8.21 4.79
N GLY A 176 -8.25 7.32 3.82
CA GLY A 176 -7.56 7.30 2.52
C GLY A 176 -6.19 6.60 2.57
N CYS A 177 -5.82 5.94 1.46
CA CYS A 177 -4.66 5.04 1.38
C CYS A 177 -3.35 5.67 1.80
N LYS A 178 -3.12 6.95 1.50
CA LYS A 178 -1.88 7.65 1.86
C LYS A 178 -1.62 7.66 3.37
N TYR A 179 -2.62 8.02 4.16
CA TYR A 179 -2.49 8.07 5.62
C TYR A 179 -2.47 6.68 6.25
N ILE A 180 -3.14 5.71 5.61
CA ILE A 180 -3.10 4.31 6.03
C ILE A 180 -1.68 3.75 5.90
N ILE A 181 -1.00 4.04 4.79
CA ILE A 181 0.40 3.62 4.60
C ILE A 181 1.32 4.28 5.64
N ILE A 182 1.08 5.56 5.97
CA ILE A 182 1.82 6.24 7.06
C ILE A 182 1.56 5.55 8.41
N LEU A 183 0.33 5.15 8.69
CA LEU A 183 -0.01 4.37 9.89
C LEU A 183 0.73 3.02 9.92
N CYS A 184 0.79 2.33 8.78
CA CYS A 184 1.57 1.09 8.64
C CYS A 184 3.06 1.32 8.96
N VAL A 185 3.66 2.40 8.43
CA VAL A 185 5.04 2.78 8.76
C VAL A 185 5.20 2.98 10.29
N ALA A 186 4.27 3.68 10.93
CA ALA A 186 4.33 3.93 12.37
C ALA A 186 4.24 2.62 13.19
N ILE A 187 3.34 1.70 12.81
CA ILE A 187 3.20 0.39 13.45
C ILE A 187 4.52 -0.42 13.30
N ILE A 188 5.09 -0.46 12.12
CA ILE A 188 6.33 -1.21 11.88
C ILE A 188 7.52 -0.57 12.60
N LEU A 189 7.62 0.76 12.64
CA LEU A 189 8.65 1.45 13.44
C LEU A 189 8.50 1.18 14.94
N PHE A 190 7.28 1.12 15.45
CA PHE A 190 7.03 0.74 16.84
C PHE A 190 7.63 -0.63 17.17
N PHE A 191 7.42 -1.64 16.32
CA PHE A 191 8.06 -2.94 16.48
C PHE A 191 9.57 -2.88 16.25
N ALA A 192 10.07 -2.06 15.32
CA ALA A 192 11.50 -1.87 15.13
C ALA A 192 12.19 -1.42 16.42
N PHE A 193 11.63 -0.44 17.13
CA PHE A 193 12.15 0.04 18.41
C PHE A 193 12.06 -1.00 19.53
N ILE A 194 10.99 -1.81 19.55
CA ILE A 194 10.84 -2.89 20.52
C ILE A 194 11.89 -3.99 20.31
N TYR A 195 12.22 -4.31 19.05
CA TYR A 195 13.18 -5.38 18.74
C TYR A 195 14.64 -4.90 18.75
N GLU A 196 14.89 -3.62 18.49
CA GLU A 196 16.24 -3.03 18.46
C GLU A 196 16.28 -1.70 19.25
N PRO A 197 16.18 -1.73 20.58
CA PRO A 197 16.17 -0.50 21.39
C PRO A 197 17.47 0.32 21.31
N LYS A 198 18.57 -0.31 20.89
CA LYS A 198 19.87 0.35 20.67
C LYS A 198 20.16 0.58 19.19
N PHE A 199 19.12 0.98 18.43
CA PHE A 199 19.16 1.14 16.96
C PHE A 199 20.26 2.11 16.48
N TRP A 200 20.60 3.13 17.30
CA TRP A 200 21.65 4.11 16.98
C TRP A 200 23.05 3.51 16.83
N LYS A 201 23.30 2.32 17.37
CA LYS A 201 24.57 1.61 17.21
C LYS A 201 24.77 1.00 15.83
N LYS A 202 23.71 0.93 15.03
CA LYS A 202 23.74 0.38 13.68
C LYS A 202 23.39 1.49 12.68
N ALA A 203 24.39 2.00 11.95
CA ALA A 203 24.20 3.08 10.98
C ALA A 203 23.07 2.79 9.99
N LYS A 204 22.89 1.52 9.55
CA LYS A 204 21.79 1.11 8.68
C LYS A 204 20.41 1.42 9.25
N ASN A 205 20.20 1.17 10.54
CA ASN A 205 18.90 1.44 11.19
C ASN A 205 18.61 2.94 11.26
N VAL A 206 19.63 3.74 11.53
CA VAL A 206 19.52 5.22 11.57
C VAL A 206 19.19 5.75 10.17
N VAL A 207 19.86 5.28 9.13
CA VAL A 207 19.57 5.66 7.75
C VAL A 207 18.13 5.28 7.36
N CYS A 208 17.68 4.05 7.66
CA CYS A 208 16.30 3.64 7.38
C CYS A 208 15.27 4.51 8.12
N LEU A 209 15.54 4.87 9.37
CA LEU A 209 14.67 5.75 10.14
C LEU A 209 14.60 7.15 9.53
N ILE A 210 15.75 7.74 9.15
CA ILE A 210 15.82 9.05 8.50
C ILE A 210 15.05 9.03 7.17
N VAL A 211 15.24 8.00 6.35
CA VAL A 211 14.49 7.82 5.10
C VAL A 211 12.99 7.73 5.36
N SER A 212 12.56 6.91 6.33
CA SER A 212 11.14 6.76 6.66
C SER A 212 10.51 8.08 7.10
N ILE A 213 11.16 8.78 8.02
CA ILE A 213 10.66 10.07 8.55
C ILE A 213 10.72 11.14 7.44
N GLY A 214 11.82 11.22 6.69
CA GLY A 214 11.99 12.19 5.61
C GLY A 214 10.92 12.06 4.54
N VAL A 215 10.64 10.85 4.05
CA VAL A 215 9.59 10.60 3.06
C VAL A 215 8.20 10.92 3.62
N VAL A 216 7.90 10.50 4.86
CA VAL A 216 6.61 10.82 5.49
C VAL A 216 6.42 12.33 5.63
N LEU A 217 7.43 13.06 6.10
CA LEU A 217 7.37 14.51 6.24
C LEU A 217 7.18 15.20 4.88
N THR A 218 7.96 14.83 3.86
CA THR A 218 7.80 15.39 2.52
C THR A 218 6.39 15.13 1.97
N MET A 219 5.84 13.95 2.18
CA MET A 219 4.49 13.63 1.72
C MET A 219 3.40 14.40 2.46
N VAL A 220 3.56 14.64 3.75
CA VAL A 220 2.61 15.46 4.53
C VAL A 220 2.67 16.93 4.10
N THR A 221 3.87 17.49 3.94
CA THR A 221 4.07 18.89 3.52
C THR A 221 3.65 19.13 2.07
N TYR A 222 3.95 18.19 1.16
CA TYR A 222 3.57 18.28 -0.25
C TYR A 222 2.05 18.33 -0.44
N LYS A 223 1.26 17.60 0.37
CA LYS A 223 -0.20 17.69 0.30
C LYS A 223 -0.72 19.09 0.62
N GLN A 224 -0.09 19.78 1.55
CA GLN A 224 -0.50 21.16 1.92
C GLN A 224 -0.21 22.13 0.77
N SER A 225 0.92 21.94 0.07
CA SER A 225 1.25 22.75 -1.11
C SER A 225 0.38 22.41 -2.32
N SER A 226 0.05 21.13 -2.56
CA SER A 226 -0.74 20.73 -3.72
C SER A 226 -2.23 21.11 -3.62
N ASN A 227 -2.79 21.22 -2.42
CA ASN A 227 -4.14 21.70 -2.24
C ASN A 227 -4.26 23.17 -2.68
N TRP A 228 -3.25 24.00 -2.39
CA TRP A 228 -3.18 25.39 -2.85
C TRP A 228 -3.10 25.52 -4.38
N LEU A 229 -2.32 24.67 -5.03
CA LEU A 229 -2.15 24.67 -6.49
C LEU A 229 -3.36 24.06 -7.22
N ASN A 230 -4.09 23.13 -6.59
CA ASN A 230 -5.23 22.46 -7.22
C ASN A 230 -6.54 23.26 -7.15
N GLU A 231 -6.72 24.11 -6.15
CA GLU A 231 -7.89 24.98 -6.06
C GLU A 231 -7.91 26.06 -7.16
N ASP A 232 -6.75 26.62 -7.50
CA ASP A 232 -6.62 27.64 -8.55
C ASP A 232 -6.88 27.12 -9.97
N TYR A 233 -6.71 25.81 -10.23
CA TYR A 233 -6.93 25.20 -11.55
C TYR A 233 -8.24 24.41 -11.68
N GLY A 234 -9.09 24.43 -10.66
CA GLY A 234 -10.36 23.71 -10.68
C GLY A 234 -10.24 22.18 -10.66
N ASN A 235 -9.08 21.66 -10.30
CA ASN A 235 -8.86 20.22 -10.19
C ASN A 235 -9.12 19.76 -8.76
N ILE A 236 -10.15 18.92 -8.58
CA ILE A 236 -10.52 18.36 -7.30
C ILE A 236 -10.18 16.86 -7.34
N LYS A 237 -9.43 16.37 -6.37
CA LYS A 237 -9.12 14.93 -6.20
C LYS A 237 -9.70 14.47 -4.87
N VAL A 238 -10.62 13.53 -4.91
CA VAL A 238 -11.27 12.95 -3.72
C VAL A 238 -11.11 11.44 -3.74
N ASP A 239 -10.56 10.89 -2.68
CA ASP A 239 -10.54 9.45 -2.47
C ASP A 239 -11.86 9.04 -1.82
N SER A 240 -12.68 8.26 -2.52
CA SER A 240 -13.92 7.70 -2.01
C SER A 240 -13.71 6.27 -1.52
N GLN A 241 -14.74 5.71 -0.88
CA GLN A 241 -14.74 4.31 -0.42
C GLN A 241 -14.48 3.28 -1.55
N TYR A 242 -14.85 3.62 -2.80
CA TYR A 242 -14.80 2.69 -3.92
C TYR A 242 -13.69 3.04 -4.91
N ASN A 243 -13.38 4.33 -5.06
CA ASN A 243 -12.45 4.77 -6.10
C ASN A 243 -11.96 6.20 -5.86
N ARG A 244 -10.89 6.58 -6.56
CA ARG A 244 -10.45 7.97 -6.62
C ARG A 244 -11.27 8.70 -7.68
N ILE A 245 -11.91 9.80 -7.28
CA ILE A 245 -12.66 10.71 -8.15
C ILE A 245 -11.75 11.91 -8.44
N ILE A 246 -11.56 12.20 -9.71
CA ILE A 246 -10.81 13.38 -10.18
C ILE A 246 -11.77 14.23 -10.98
N VAL A 247 -11.97 15.47 -10.55
CA VAL A 247 -12.70 16.48 -11.32
C VAL A 247 -11.68 17.47 -11.84
N GLN A 248 -11.61 17.61 -13.16
CA GLN A 248 -10.65 18.50 -13.81
C GLN A 248 -11.30 19.30 -14.93
N ASN A 249 -10.71 20.45 -15.23
CA ASN A 249 -11.11 21.22 -16.41
C ASN A 249 -10.29 20.75 -17.62
N GLY A 250 -10.98 20.49 -18.73
CA GLY A 250 -10.41 20.02 -19.98
C GLY A 250 -11.00 20.76 -21.18
N TYR A 251 -10.74 20.21 -22.37
CA TYR A 251 -11.29 20.71 -23.63
C TYR A 251 -11.89 19.55 -24.43
N HIS A 252 -13.09 19.76 -24.96
CA HIS A 252 -13.69 18.90 -25.96
C HIS A 252 -13.80 19.68 -27.28
N GLY A 253 -12.87 19.41 -28.20
CA GLY A 253 -12.68 20.25 -29.38
C GLY A 253 -12.18 21.65 -28.99
N LYS A 254 -13.02 22.69 -29.21
CA LYS A 254 -12.70 24.07 -28.83
C LYS A 254 -13.38 24.52 -27.54
N ASP A 255 -14.32 23.75 -27.06
CA ASP A 255 -15.16 24.12 -25.92
C ASP A 255 -14.52 23.66 -24.59
N LYS A 256 -14.57 24.50 -23.57
CA LYS A 256 -14.11 24.15 -22.22
C LYS A 256 -15.12 23.25 -21.54
N VAL A 257 -14.64 22.16 -20.99
CA VAL A 257 -15.44 21.16 -20.27
C VAL A 257 -14.90 20.94 -18.87
N ARG A 258 -15.77 20.43 -18.00
CA ARG A 258 -15.39 19.86 -16.71
C ARG A 258 -15.64 18.38 -16.72
N ASP A 259 -14.58 17.62 -16.59
CA ASP A 259 -14.57 16.18 -16.65
C ASP A 259 -14.52 15.58 -15.25
N MET A 260 -15.31 14.53 -15.02
CA MET A 260 -15.19 13.65 -13.86
C MET A 260 -14.61 12.33 -14.33
N LEU A 261 -13.46 11.99 -13.76
CA LEU A 261 -12.75 10.74 -14.04
C LEU A 261 -12.82 9.83 -12.82
N MET A 262 -13.09 8.56 -13.08
CA MET A 262 -12.94 7.47 -12.10
C MET A 262 -12.15 6.34 -12.74
N ALA A 263 -11.22 5.75 -11.98
CA ALA A 263 -10.36 4.62 -12.43
C ALA A 263 -9.63 4.95 -13.72
N SER A 264 -9.30 5.56 -14.44
CA SER A 264 -8.72 5.84 -15.78
C SER A 264 -9.77 6.14 -16.88
N GLY A 265 -11.05 6.19 -16.53
CA GLY A 265 -12.13 6.49 -17.48
C GLY A 265 -12.80 7.84 -17.22
N TYR A 266 -13.29 8.45 -18.29
CA TYR A 266 -14.21 9.60 -18.22
C TYR A 266 -15.61 9.07 -17.91
N GLU A 267 -16.14 9.42 -16.73
CA GLU A 267 -17.48 8.99 -16.31
C GLU A 267 -18.56 10.01 -16.69
N SER A 268 -18.21 11.28 -16.55
CA SER A 268 -19.11 12.37 -16.96
C SER A 268 -18.33 13.60 -17.39
N SER A 269 -18.95 14.42 -18.23
CA SER A 269 -18.40 15.71 -18.65
C SER A 269 -19.51 16.70 -18.87
N THR A 270 -19.26 17.97 -18.54
CA THR A 270 -20.21 19.06 -18.76
C THR A 270 -19.49 20.26 -19.35
N TYR A 271 -20.16 20.98 -20.27
CA TYR A 271 -19.63 22.23 -20.78
C TYR A 271 -19.62 23.31 -19.70
N LEU A 272 -18.55 24.11 -19.67
CA LEU A 272 -18.44 25.24 -18.73
C LEU A 272 -19.17 26.49 -19.20
N GLU A 273 -19.46 26.59 -20.50
CA GLU A 273 -20.23 27.67 -21.11
C GLU A 273 -21.71 27.54 -20.73
N LYS A 274 -22.32 28.66 -20.29
CA LYS A 274 -23.69 28.64 -19.77
C LYS A 274 -24.73 28.19 -20.79
N ASP A 275 -24.54 28.54 -22.03
CA ASP A 275 -25.44 28.27 -23.17
C ASP A 275 -25.43 26.78 -23.56
N LYS A 276 -24.32 26.09 -23.35
CA LYS A 276 -24.12 24.67 -23.68
C LYS A 276 -24.18 23.73 -22.47
N ARG A 277 -24.48 24.27 -21.29
CA ARG A 277 -24.38 23.52 -20.03
C ARG A 277 -25.28 22.29 -19.95
N ASN A 278 -26.39 22.32 -20.67
CA ASN A 278 -27.35 21.20 -20.76
C ASN A 278 -27.07 20.26 -21.94
N ASP A 279 -26.10 20.57 -22.79
CA ASP A 279 -25.74 19.74 -23.92
C ASP A 279 -24.90 18.54 -23.44
N LEU A 280 -25.15 17.38 -24.05
CA LEU A 280 -24.37 16.18 -23.78
C LEU A 280 -23.01 16.25 -24.48
N VAL A 281 -21.92 16.07 -23.72
CA VAL A 281 -20.55 16.13 -24.25
C VAL A 281 -20.22 14.88 -25.05
N PHE A 282 -20.57 13.70 -24.53
CA PHE A 282 -20.22 12.42 -25.15
C PHE A 282 -21.24 12.00 -26.23
N GLU A 283 -20.74 11.62 -27.40
CA GLU A 283 -21.59 11.23 -28.54
C GLU A 283 -22.45 9.98 -28.25
N TYR A 284 -21.95 9.04 -27.47
CA TYR A 284 -22.74 7.87 -27.10
C TYR A 284 -23.99 8.22 -26.29
N LEU A 285 -23.92 9.24 -25.44
CA LEU A 285 -25.08 9.74 -24.69
C LEU A 285 -26.09 10.40 -25.61
N LYS A 286 -25.64 11.16 -26.63
CA LYS A 286 -26.53 11.77 -27.65
C LYS A 286 -27.28 10.70 -28.42
N THR A 287 -26.62 9.59 -28.72
CA THR A 287 -27.23 8.45 -29.41
C THR A 287 -28.28 7.76 -28.54
N LEU A 288 -28.02 7.60 -27.24
CA LEU A 288 -28.97 7.02 -26.29
C LEU A 288 -30.21 7.92 -26.14
N ASP A 289 -29.99 9.23 -25.96
CA ASP A 289 -31.10 10.20 -25.84
C ASP A 289 -31.99 10.22 -27.07
N SER A 290 -31.41 10.19 -28.27
CA SER A 290 -32.17 10.15 -29.51
C SER A 290 -33.02 8.87 -29.70
N ASN A 291 -32.68 7.77 -29.02
CA ASN A 291 -33.40 6.50 -29.09
C ASN A 291 -34.49 6.33 -28.02
N VAL A 292 -34.41 7.11 -26.94
CA VAL A 292 -35.39 7.05 -25.81
C VAL A 292 -36.67 7.78 -26.18
N TYR A 293 -36.64 8.75 -27.10
CA TYR A 293 -37.80 9.55 -27.53
C TYR A 293 -38.33 9.18 -28.91
N LYS A 294 -37.96 8.02 -29.45
CA LYS A 294 -38.62 7.38 -30.62
C LYS A 294 -39.47 6.22 -30.16
#